data_dd98f8b5f8d09732c07477b36f11489a
#
_entry.id   dd98f8b5f8d09732c07477b36f11489a
#
_cell.length_a   1.000
_cell.length_b   1.000
_cell.length_c   1.000
_cell.angle_alpha   90.00
_cell.angle_beta   90.00
_cell.angle_gamma   90.00
#
_symmetry.space_group_name_H-M   'P 1'
#
loop_
_entity.id
_entity.type
_entity.pdbx_description
1 polymer ?
#
loop_
_entity_poly.entity_id
_entity_poly.type
_entity_poly.pdbx_seq_one_letter_code
_entity_poly.pdbx_strand_id
1 'polypeptide(L)'
;MIKELVINPKSSISLQKHKHRSEHWTVISGKPKITINKSKFFKNPNETAFIPKGAVHRIENHFNKPVQIAEVQTGAVLKETDIIRYKDIYGRIN
;
A
#
# COMPACT_ATOMS: atom_id res chain seq x y z
N MET A 1 -9.26 -10.48 6.69
CA MET A 1 -8.40 -11.15 5.70
C MET A 1 -6.99 -10.69 5.89
N ILE A 2 -6.04 -11.61 5.81
CA ILE A 2 -4.62 -11.32 5.98
C ILE A 2 -3.91 -11.67 4.69
N LYS A 3 -3.07 -10.75 4.21
CA LYS A 3 -2.28 -10.94 3.00
C LYS A 3 -0.84 -10.52 3.22
N GLU A 4 0.04 -11.05 2.40
CA GLU A 4 1.40 -10.56 2.30
C GLU A 4 1.54 -9.77 1.02
N LEU A 5 2.16 -8.60 1.11
CA LEU A 5 2.50 -7.79 -0.06
C LEU A 5 4.01 -7.82 -0.22
N VAL A 6 4.45 -8.05 -1.45
CA VAL A 6 5.88 -8.00 -1.77
C VAL A 6 6.07 -6.97 -2.88
N ILE A 7 6.88 -5.96 -2.62
CA ILE A 7 7.18 -4.92 -3.60
C ILE A 7 8.63 -5.09 -4.01
N ASN A 8 8.84 -5.43 -5.26
CA ASN A 8 10.19 -5.66 -5.78
C ASN A 8 11.03 -4.39 -5.72
N PRO A 9 12.36 -4.53 -5.72
CA PRO A 9 13.24 -3.35 -5.76
C PRO A 9 12.88 -2.42 -6.91
N LYS A 10 12.92 -1.12 -6.66
CA LYS A 10 12.67 -0.08 -7.66
C LYS A 10 11.32 -0.17 -8.33
N SER A 11 10.32 -0.70 -7.60
CA SER A 11 8.97 -0.88 -8.11
C SER A 11 7.96 -0.24 -7.17
N SER A 12 6.72 -0.18 -7.63
CA SER A 12 5.63 0.34 -6.80
C SER A 12 4.32 -0.32 -7.21
N ILE A 13 3.35 -0.28 -6.31
CA ILE A 13 1.98 -0.62 -6.68
C ILE A 13 1.30 0.64 -7.20
N SER A 14 0.18 0.45 -7.90
CA SER A 14 -0.58 1.58 -8.42
C SER A 14 -1.20 2.39 -7.29
N LEU A 15 -1.46 3.65 -7.58
CA LEU A 15 -2.24 4.49 -6.68
C LEU A 15 -3.68 3.99 -6.72
N GLN A 16 -4.26 3.70 -5.56
CA GLN A 16 -5.55 3.02 -5.50
C GLN A 16 -6.31 3.36 -4.22
N LYS A 17 -7.59 3.03 -4.20
CA LYS A 17 -8.38 3.11 -2.98
C LYS A 17 -9.40 1.97 -2.92
N HIS A 18 -9.88 1.69 -1.72
CA HIS A 18 -10.94 0.69 -1.47
C HIS A 18 -12.10 1.38 -0.76
N LYS A 19 -13.31 1.11 -1.22
CA LYS A 19 -14.50 1.78 -0.68
C LYS A 19 -15.05 1.13 0.57
N HIS A 20 -14.80 -0.16 0.75
CA HIS A 20 -15.52 -0.95 1.75
C HIS A 20 -14.63 -1.56 2.81
N ARG A 21 -13.34 -1.25 2.80
CA ARG A 21 -12.42 -1.81 3.80
C ARG A 21 -11.36 -0.80 4.19
N SER A 22 -10.83 -1.00 5.38
CA SER A 22 -9.60 -0.37 5.82
C SER A 22 -8.50 -1.43 5.89
N GLU A 23 -7.26 -1.00 6.02
CA GLU A 23 -6.13 -1.91 6.06
C GLU A 23 -5.15 -1.47 7.13
N HIS A 24 -4.56 -2.45 7.79
CA HIS A 24 -3.43 -2.24 8.68
C HIS A 24 -2.22 -2.90 8.04
N TRP A 25 -1.15 -2.15 7.91
CA TRP A 25 0.09 -2.65 7.32
C TRP A 25 1.18 -2.69 8.37
N THR A 26 1.89 -3.82 8.44
CA THR A 26 3.08 -3.96 9.27
C THR A 26 4.23 -4.27 8.35
N VAL A 27 5.29 -3.47 8.40
CA VAL A 27 6.47 -3.70 7.57
C VAL A 27 7.26 -4.86 8.17
N ILE A 28 7.44 -5.91 7.38
CA ILE A 28 8.22 -7.07 7.78
C ILE A 28 9.70 -6.84 7.45
N SER A 29 9.98 -6.37 6.23
CA SER A 29 11.35 -6.11 5.80
C SER A 29 11.35 -5.03 4.73
N GLY A 30 12.50 -4.42 4.52
CA GLY A 30 12.67 -3.35 3.56
C GLY A 30 12.24 -2.00 4.13
N LYS A 31 12.22 -0.99 3.26
CA LYS A 31 11.90 0.38 3.67
C LYS A 31 10.94 1.00 2.66
N PRO A 32 9.65 0.72 2.80
CA PRO A 32 8.67 1.25 1.86
C PRO A 32 8.44 2.75 2.05
N LYS A 33 8.17 3.42 0.94
CA LYS A 33 7.61 4.76 0.97
C LYS A 33 6.11 4.61 0.77
N ILE A 34 5.35 5.06 1.75
CA ILE A 34 3.90 4.89 1.77
C ILE A 34 3.24 6.25 1.54
N THR A 35 2.26 6.25 0.65
CA THR A 35 1.41 7.42 0.41
C THR A 35 0.02 7.11 0.92
N ILE A 36 -0.52 7.98 1.77
CA ILE A 36 -1.91 7.90 2.23
C ILE A 36 -2.50 9.28 2.03
N ASN A 37 -3.44 9.40 1.10
CA ASN A 37 -3.98 10.68 0.66
C ASN A 37 -2.84 11.61 0.26
N LYS A 38 -2.61 12.70 0.97
CA LYS A 38 -1.55 13.66 0.66
C LYS A 38 -0.27 13.43 1.47
N SER A 39 -0.29 12.52 2.42
CA SER A 39 0.86 12.26 3.28
C SER A 39 1.77 11.23 2.64
N LYS A 40 3.07 11.47 2.70
CA LYS A 40 4.09 10.55 2.19
C LYS A 40 5.16 10.39 3.24
N PHE A 41 5.54 9.13 3.50
CA PHE A 41 6.52 8.86 4.54
C PHE A 41 7.16 7.50 4.31
N PHE A 42 8.35 7.32 4.86
CA PHE A 42 9.02 6.02 4.87
C PHE A 42 8.71 5.31 6.19
N LYS A 43 8.68 3.98 6.14
CA LYS A 43 8.55 3.14 7.32
C LYS A 43 9.67 2.13 7.36
N ASN A 44 10.04 1.73 8.57
CA ASN A 44 11.07 0.72 8.81
C ASN A 44 10.42 -0.59 9.26
N PRO A 45 11.17 -1.70 9.26
CA PRO A 45 10.64 -2.97 9.77
C PRO A 45 10.06 -2.81 11.17
N ASN A 46 8.96 -3.51 11.41
CA ASN A 46 8.17 -3.48 12.64
C ASN A 46 7.32 -2.23 12.83
N GLU A 47 7.42 -1.26 11.94
CA GLU A 47 6.52 -0.11 11.99
C GLU A 47 5.24 -0.40 11.22
N THR A 48 4.19 0.31 11.59
CA THR A 48 2.85 0.07 11.06
C THR A 48 2.27 1.32 10.43
N ALA A 49 1.28 1.11 9.56
CA ALA A 49 0.51 2.19 8.98
C ALA A 49 -0.94 1.75 8.88
N PHE A 50 -1.84 2.67 9.12
CA PHE A 50 -3.28 2.43 8.99
C PHE A 50 -3.80 3.17 7.76
N ILE A 51 -4.49 2.44 6.90
CA ILE A 51 -5.09 2.97 5.68
C ILE A 51 -6.60 2.99 5.88
N PRO A 52 -7.19 4.18 6.11
CA PRO A 52 -8.63 4.28 6.32
C PRO A 52 -9.40 3.88 5.07
N LYS A 53 -10.63 3.44 5.28
CA LYS A 53 -11.56 3.20 4.18
C LYS A 53 -11.66 4.46 3.32
N GLY A 54 -11.55 4.29 2.01
CA GLY A 54 -11.67 5.40 1.07
C GLY A 54 -10.40 6.22 0.87
N ALA A 55 -9.34 5.97 1.63
CA ALA A 55 -8.10 6.71 1.46
C ALA A 55 -7.36 6.24 0.19
N VAL A 56 -6.87 7.20 -0.57
CA VAL A 56 -6.01 6.91 -1.72
C VAL A 56 -4.63 6.55 -1.19
N HIS A 57 -4.06 5.46 -1.66
CA HIS A 57 -2.79 4.97 -1.11
C HIS A 57 -1.94 4.26 -2.15
N ARG A 58 -0.65 4.18 -1.87
CA ARG A 58 0.29 3.38 -2.66
C ARG A 58 1.52 3.08 -1.83
N ILE A 59 2.28 2.08 -2.30
CA ILE A 59 3.57 1.70 -1.72
C ILE A 59 4.61 1.77 -2.82
N GLU A 60 5.73 2.42 -2.52
CA GLU A 60 6.87 2.49 -3.44
C GLU A 60 8.08 1.90 -2.76
N ASN A 61 8.87 1.17 -3.52
CA ASN A 61 10.15 0.67 -3.05
C ASN A 61 11.27 1.32 -3.86
N HIS A 62 11.97 2.27 -3.25
CA HIS A 62 13.03 3.02 -3.90
C HIS A 62 14.42 2.38 -3.75
N PHE A 63 14.50 1.26 -3.04
CA PHE A 63 15.77 0.66 -2.68
C PHE A 63 16.01 -0.65 -3.42
N ASN A 64 17.12 -1.30 -3.13
CA ASN A 64 17.55 -2.49 -3.85
C ASN A 64 17.14 -3.81 -3.18
N LYS A 65 16.44 -3.72 -2.05
CA LYS A 65 15.94 -4.90 -1.36
C LYS A 65 14.42 -4.96 -1.48
N PRO A 66 13.83 -6.16 -1.52
CA PRO A 66 12.38 -6.27 -1.55
C PRO A 66 11.77 -5.69 -0.28
N VAL A 67 10.55 -5.19 -0.42
CA VAL A 67 9.72 -4.77 0.71
C VAL A 67 8.70 -5.87 0.95
N GLN A 68 8.56 -6.31 2.21
CA GLN A 68 7.51 -7.24 2.60
C GLN A 68 6.63 -6.59 3.65
N ILE A 69 5.32 -6.67 3.43
CA ILE A 69 4.33 -6.06 4.32
C ILE A 69 3.26 -7.10 4.62
N ALA A 70 2.91 -7.22 5.90
CA ALA A 70 1.74 -7.99 6.31
C ALA A 70 0.56 -7.03 6.32
N GLU A 71 -0.50 -7.39 5.60
CA GLU A 71 -1.69 -6.56 5.47
C GLU A 71 -2.86 -7.26 6.13
N VAL A 72 -3.56 -6.56 7.03
CA VAL A 72 -4.80 -7.03 7.63
C VAL A 72 -5.93 -6.15 7.11
N GLN A 73 -6.86 -6.77 6.41
CA GLN A 73 -8.03 -6.09 5.85
C GLN A 73 -9.20 -6.25 6.80
N THR A 74 -9.88 -5.15 7.10
CA THR A 74 -11.08 -5.17 7.93
C THR A 74 -12.18 -4.37 7.26
N GLY A 75 -13.41 -4.88 7.35
CA GLY A 75 -14.57 -4.23 6.74
C GLY A 75 -15.69 -5.23 6.53
N ALA A 76 -16.86 -4.71 6.19
CA ALA A 76 -18.03 -5.54 5.95
C ALA A 76 -17.95 -6.28 4.62
N VAL A 77 -17.19 -5.76 3.66
CA VAL A 77 -17.07 -6.34 2.33
C VAL A 77 -15.60 -6.45 1.99
N LEU A 78 -15.10 -7.68 1.88
CA LEU A 78 -13.68 -7.94 1.59
C LEU A 78 -13.58 -8.66 0.26
N LYS A 79 -13.80 -7.92 -0.83
CA LYS A 79 -13.74 -8.46 -2.19
C LYS A 79 -12.57 -7.86 -2.95
N GLU A 80 -11.93 -8.68 -3.79
CA GLU A 80 -10.84 -8.21 -4.63
C GLU A 80 -11.30 -7.14 -5.61
N THR A 81 -12.59 -7.13 -5.94
CA THR A 81 -13.14 -6.14 -6.86
C THR A 81 -13.37 -4.77 -6.22
N ASP A 82 -13.23 -4.66 -4.88
CA ASP A 82 -13.35 -3.38 -4.19
C ASP A 82 -12.06 -2.61 -4.32
N ILE A 83 -11.78 -2.14 -5.53
CA ILE A 83 -10.57 -1.39 -5.80
C ILE A 83 -10.81 -0.40 -6.93
N ILE A 84 -10.33 0.82 -6.73
CA ILE A 84 -10.30 1.84 -7.77
C ILE A 84 -8.83 2.20 -7.95
N ARG A 85 -8.32 2.03 -9.18
CA ARG A 85 -6.96 2.37 -9.52
C ARG A 85 -6.93 3.68 -10.27
N TYR A 86 -5.92 4.49 -9.97
CA TYR A 86 -5.72 5.77 -10.62
C TYR A 86 -4.50 5.70 -11.52
N LYS A 87 -4.51 6.47 -12.59
CA LYS A 87 -3.32 6.60 -13.41
C LYS A 87 -2.24 7.26 -12.57
N ASP A 88 -1.03 6.78 -12.77
CA ASP A 88 0.10 7.33 -12.08
C ASP A 88 0.31 8.77 -12.51
N ILE A 89 0.26 9.67 -11.56
CA ILE A 89 0.43 11.09 -11.86
C ILE A 89 1.85 11.44 -12.23
N TYR A 90 2.77 10.49 -12.12
CA TYR A 90 4.15 10.73 -12.52
C TYR A 90 4.35 10.52 -14.00
N GLY A 91 3.27 10.47 -14.76
CA GLY A 91 3.35 10.45 -16.17
C GLY A 91 3.55 9.10 -16.78
N ARG A 92 3.68 8.14 -15.93
CA ARG A 92 3.74 6.87 -16.51
C ARG A 92 2.41 6.49 -16.76
N ILE A 93 2.05 6.57 -17.42
CA ILE A 93 0.90 6.20 -17.53
C ILE A 93 0.73 5.16 -17.46
N ASN A 94 0.80 5.19 -16.95
CA ASN A 94 0.78 4.36 -16.57
C ASN A 94 0.17 3.87 -16.69
#